data_1fbc1b26b846b6d08f5d0f89b2ca4fe7
#
_entry.id   1fbc1b26b846b6d08f5d0f89b2ca4fe7
#
_cell.length_a   1.000
_cell.length_b   1.000
_cell.length_c   1.000
_cell.angle_alpha   90.00
_cell.angle_beta   90.00
_cell.angle_gamma   90.00
#
_symmetry.space_group_name_H-M   'P 1'
#
loop_
_entity.id
_entity.type
_entity.pdbx_description
1 polymer ?
#
loop_
_entity_poly.entity_id
_entity_poly.type
_entity_poly.pdbx_seq_one_letter_code
_entity_poly.pdbx_strand_id
1 'polypeptide(L)'
;MILITVTKGLDIKIQMEKRLFTSESVTEGHPDKICDQISDAVLDALYAQDPYSRVACETLTNTGFVMVMGEITTKANVDIPQIVRDTVVEIGYDSSEKGFDGNTCAVMVALDKQSADIAMGVDKALEAKEGVDKEDDDLGAGDQGMMFGYATNETEEYMPYSAALAQKLSKQLTKVRKDGTLSYLRPDGKTQVTVEYDENNKPIRLDAIVVSSQHAPDVTQEQIREDIKKYVIDAIVDQAMVDADTKIFINPTGRFVIGGPNGDSGLTGRKIIVDTYGGAARHGGGAFSGKDCTKVDRSAAYAARYAAKNVV
;
A
#
# COMPACT_ATOMS: atom_id res chain seq x y z
N MET A 1 16.77 -17.86 -20.20
CA MET A 1 17.08 -18.16 -21.64
C MET A 1 18.55 -17.82 -21.85
N ILE A 2 19.35 -18.75 -22.35
CA ILE A 2 20.78 -18.52 -22.59
C ILE A 2 20.94 -18.09 -24.06
N LEU A 3 21.41 -16.87 -24.30
CA LEU A 3 21.69 -16.38 -25.64
C LEU A 3 23.18 -16.67 -25.94
N ILE A 4 23.47 -17.57 -26.89
CA ILE A 4 24.85 -17.88 -27.32
C ILE A 4 25.10 -17.08 -28.59
N THR A 5 25.98 -16.07 -28.52
CA THR A 5 26.47 -15.36 -29.71
C THR A 5 27.85 -15.88 -30.06
N VAL A 6 27.99 -16.51 -31.22
CA VAL A 6 29.29 -16.98 -31.74
C VAL A 6 29.90 -15.90 -32.61
N THR A 7 30.97 -15.26 -32.17
CA THR A 7 31.79 -14.36 -32.98
C THR A 7 32.98 -15.12 -33.53
N LYS A 8 33.43 -14.77 -34.76
CA LYS A 8 34.61 -15.37 -35.43
C LYS A 8 35.86 -15.18 -34.56
N GLY A 9 36.25 -16.24 -33.83
CA GLY A 9 37.44 -16.26 -32.99
C GLY A 9 37.18 -16.73 -31.57
N LEU A 10 36.47 -17.85 -31.39
CA LEU A 10 36.41 -18.68 -30.16
C LEU A 10 36.25 -18.00 -28.77
N ASP A 11 35.79 -16.77 -28.68
CA ASP A 11 35.30 -16.22 -27.40
C ASP A 11 33.78 -16.38 -27.33
N ILE A 12 33.34 -17.47 -26.73
CA ILE A 12 31.92 -17.66 -26.38
C ILE A 12 31.62 -16.75 -25.19
N LYS A 13 31.14 -15.55 -25.44
CA LYS A 13 30.51 -14.73 -24.36
C LYS A 13 29.17 -15.32 -24.07
N ILE A 14 29.06 -16.10 -23.00
CA ILE A 14 27.79 -16.46 -22.40
C ILE A 14 27.31 -15.18 -21.68
N GLN A 15 26.43 -14.42 -22.34
CA GLN A 15 25.74 -13.32 -21.69
C GLN A 15 24.59 -13.92 -20.90
N MET A 16 24.78 -14.10 -19.59
CA MET A 16 23.70 -14.48 -18.71
C MET A 16 22.63 -13.38 -18.76
N GLU A 17 21.39 -13.76 -18.99
CA GLU A 17 20.28 -12.84 -19.01
C GLU A 17 20.10 -12.30 -17.58
N LYS A 18 20.14 -10.97 -17.40
CA LYS A 18 19.93 -10.32 -16.10
C LYS A 18 18.54 -10.66 -15.59
N ARG A 19 18.46 -11.14 -14.36
CA ARG A 19 17.18 -11.37 -13.70
C ARG A 19 16.79 -10.13 -12.91
N LEU A 20 15.88 -9.34 -13.45
CA LEU A 20 15.38 -8.12 -12.82
C LEU A 20 14.00 -8.37 -12.22
N PHE A 21 13.75 -7.80 -11.03
CA PHE A 21 12.45 -7.79 -10.39
C PHE A 21 12.15 -6.39 -9.86
N THR A 22 10.91 -5.92 -10.10
CA THR A 22 10.48 -4.56 -9.77
C THR A 22 9.30 -4.59 -8.82
N SER A 23 9.36 -3.77 -7.77
CA SER A 23 8.23 -3.48 -6.89
C SER A 23 8.03 -1.98 -6.75
N GLU A 24 6.80 -1.58 -6.47
CA GLU A 24 6.43 -0.19 -6.20
C GLU A 24 5.84 0.00 -4.82
N SER A 25 5.82 1.24 -4.36
CA SER A 25 5.06 1.69 -3.21
C SER A 25 4.55 3.11 -3.43
N VAL A 26 3.61 3.53 -2.60
CA VAL A 26 3.04 4.87 -2.64
C VAL A 26 3.04 5.49 -1.25
N THR A 27 3.00 6.83 -1.18
CA THR A 27 2.87 7.55 0.08
C THR A 27 1.44 7.54 0.59
N GLU A 28 1.26 7.97 1.85
CA GLU A 28 -0.05 8.10 2.49
C GLU A 28 -1.02 9.03 1.74
N GLY A 29 -0.51 10.00 0.99
CA GLY A 29 -1.31 10.98 0.22
C GLY A 29 -1.67 10.53 -1.20
N HIS A 30 -1.30 9.33 -1.61
CA HIS A 30 -1.82 8.75 -2.86
C HIS A 30 -3.34 8.54 -2.75
N PRO A 31 -4.15 8.86 -3.78
CA PRO A 31 -5.62 8.81 -3.69
C PRO A 31 -6.18 7.47 -3.17
N ASP A 32 -5.67 6.34 -3.67
CA ASP A 32 -6.11 5.02 -3.19
C ASP A 32 -5.73 4.81 -1.72
N LYS A 33 -4.55 5.28 -1.28
CA LYS A 33 -4.11 5.15 0.12
C LYS A 33 -4.83 6.10 1.07
N ILE A 34 -5.30 7.24 0.61
CA ILE A 34 -6.23 8.07 1.37
C ILE A 34 -7.50 7.28 1.66
N CYS A 35 -8.07 6.60 0.66
CA CYS A 35 -9.26 5.79 0.81
C CYS A 35 -9.05 4.61 1.77
N ASP A 36 -7.92 3.91 1.67
CA ASP A 36 -7.56 2.83 2.59
C ASP A 36 -7.49 3.32 4.04
N GLN A 37 -6.84 4.45 4.28
CA GLN A 37 -6.70 5.04 5.62
C GLN A 37 -8.04 5.51 6.19
N ILE A 38 -8.89 6.12 5.37
CA ILE A 38 -10.23 6.54 5.81
C ILE A 38 -11.07 5.30 6.19
N SER A 39 -11.05 4.26 5.37
CA SER A 39 -11.79 3.02 5.65
C SER A 39 -11.34 2.35 6.95
N ASP A 40 -10.03 2.31 7.21
CA ASP A 40 -9.48 1.80 8.47
C ASP A 40 -9.74 2.74 9.65
N ALA A 41 -9.70 4.06 9.47
CA ALA A 41 -10.03 5.01 10.53
C ALA A 41 -11.51 4.89 11.00
N VAL A 42 -12.42 4.63 10.06
CA VAL A 42 -13.82 4.32 10.40
C VAL A 42 -13.92 3.02 11.19
N LEU A 43 -13.25 1.96 10.74
CA LEU A 43 -13.19 0.67 11.46
C LEU A 43 -12.64 0.83 12.87
N ASP A 44 -11.54 1.54 13.04
CA ASP A 44 -10.89 1.77 14.34
C ASP A 44 -11.80 2.54 15.30
N ALA A 45 -12.49 3.57 14.81
CA ALA A 45 -13.43 4.34 15.61
C ALA A 45 -14.64 3.51 16.07
N LEU A 46 -15.11 2.58 15.22
CA LEU A 46 -16.19 1.66 15.56
C LEU A 46 -15.72 0.63 16.61
N TYR A 47 -14.55 0.03 16.40
CA TYR A 47 -13.98 -0.95 17.33
C TYR A 47 -13.67 -0.37 18.70
N ALA A 48 -13.29 0.89 18.78
CA ALA A 48 -13.06 1.57 20.05
C ALA A 48 -14.32 1.60 20.94
N GLN A 49 -15.54 1.57 20.35
CA GLN A 49 -16.81 1.60 21.08
C GLN A 49 -17.53 0.24 21.11
N ASP A 50 -17.40 -0.56 20.05
CA ASP A 50 -18.02 -1.88 19.92
C ASP A 50 -17.06 -2.87 19.26
N PRO A 51 -16.32 -3.68 20.06
CA PRO A 51 -15.37 -4.68 19.53
C PRO A 51 -16.02 -5.78 18.67
N TYR A 52 -17.33 -5.91 18.72
CA TYR A 52 -18.07 -6.89 17.91
C TYR A 52 -18.67 -6.29 16.63
N SER A 53 -18.30 -5.09 16.28
CA SER A 53 -18.72 -4.45 15.02
C SER A 53 -18.38 -5.33 13.82
N ARG A 54 -19.32 -5.47 12.89
CA ARG A 54 -19.13 -6.07 11.57
C ARG A 54 -18.99 -4.95 10.57
N VAL A 55 -17.86 -4.87 9.92
CA VAL A 55 -17.50 -3.72 9.08
C VAL A 55 -16.96 -4.20 7.73
N ALA A 56 -17.58 -3.73 6.67
CA ALA A 56 -17.09 -3.73 5.33
C ALA A 56 -17.24 -2.29 4.83
N CYS A 57 -16.19 -1.49 5.05
CA CYS A 57 -16.19 -0.05 4.76
C CYS A 57 -15.29 0.23 3.58
N GLU A 58 -15.84 0.84 2.55
CA GLU A 58 -15.13 1.26 1.36
C GLU A 58 -15.21 2.78 1.21
N THR A 59 -14.18 3.36 0.64
CA THR A 59 -14.08 4.80 0.42
C THR A 59 -13.71 5.08 -1.03
N LEU A 60 -14.31 6.11 -1.58
CA LEU A 60 -13.97 6.69 -2.88
C LEU A 60 -13.61 8.16 -2.67
N THR A 61 -12.60 8.65 -3.37
CA THR A 61 -12.24 10.07 -3.42
C THR A 61 -12.00 10.55 -4.84
N ASN A 62 -12.32 11.81 -5.07
CA ASN A 62 -12.01 12.56 -6.28
C ASN A 62 -11.88 14.03 -5.91
N THR A 63 -11.71 14.93 -6.91
CA THR A 63 -11.56 16.37 -6.69
C THR A 63 -12.62 16.92 -5.73
N GLY A 64 -12.18 17.39 -4.55
CA GLY A 64 -13.03 18.03 -3.53
C GLY A 64 -14.10 17.14 -2.88
N PHE A 65 -14.03 15.82 -3.04
CA PHE A 65 -15.09 14.91 -2.66
C PHE A 65 -14.56 13.61 -2.04
N VAL A 66 -15.22 13.13 -0.98
CA VAL A 66 -15.05 11.80 -0.39
C VAL A 66 -16.43 11.15 -0.21
N MET A 67 -16.55 9.89 -0.58
CA MET A 67 -17.71 9.05 -0.31
C MET A 67 -17.28 7.85 0.52
N VAL A 68 -17.94 7.61 1.64
CA VAL A 68 -17.82 6.41 2.47
C VAL A 68 -19.06 5.57 2.27
N MET A 69 -18.87 4.31 1.89
CA MET A 69 -19.96 3.38 1.57
C MET A 69 -19.66 1.99 2.12
N GLY A 70 -20.64 1.12 2.12
CA GLY A 70 -20.49 -0.27 2.55
C GLY A 70 -21.56 -0.71 3.54
N GLU A 71 -21.30 -1.84 4.19
CA GLU A 71 -22.22 -2.46 5.16
C GLU A 71 -21.57 -2.53 6.54
N ILE A 72 -22.26 -1.96 7.52
CA ILE A 72 -21.80 -1.90 8.91
C ILE A 72 -22.94 -2.32 9.85
N THR A 73 -22.66 -3.30 10.69
CA THR A 73 -23.53 -3.67 11.81
C THR A 73 -22.78 -3.43 13.12
N THR A 74 -23.26 -2.47 13.91
CA THR A 74 -22.58 -2.02 15.13
C THR A 74 -23.56 -1.42 16.13
N LYS A 75 -23.15 -1.35 17.39
CA LYS A 75 -23.79 -0.54 18.45
C LYS A 75 -23.09 0.81 18.66
N ALA A 76 -21.94 1.01 18.03
CA ALA A 76 -21.18 2.24 18.10
C ALA A 76 -21.91 3.38 17.37
N ASN A 77 -21.65 4.61 17.82
CA ASN A 77 -22.11 5.82 17.15
C ASN A 77 -20.90 6.76 16.96
N VAL A 78 -20.48 6.94 15.72
CA VAL A 78 -19.30 7.73 15.34
C VAL A 78 -19.67 8.80 14.32
N ASP A 79 -18.96 9.93 14.34
CA ASP A 79 -19.09 11.00 13.35
C ASP A 79 -18.18 10.71 12.15
N ILE A 80 -18.68 9.95 11.18
CA ILE A 80 -17.91 9.55 9.99
C ILE A 80 -17.42 10.75 9.19
N PRO A 81 -18.22 11.80 8.91
CA PRO A 81 -17.71 13.01 8.27
C PRO A 81 -16.50 13.63 8.98
N GLN A 82 -16.51 13.67 10.31
CA GLN A 82 -15.39 14.21 11.08
C GLN A 82 -14.16 13.30 10.98
N ILE A 83 -14.32 11.96 11.07
CA ILE A 83 -13.23 10.99 10.89
C ILE A 83 -12.55 11.17 9.51
N VAL A 84 -13.34 11.31 8.45
CA VAL A 84 -12.84 11.57 7.10
C VAL A 84 -11.98 12.84 7.07
N ARG A 85 -12.48 13.95 7.65
CA ARG A 85 -11.76 15.23 7.66
C ARG A 85 -10.45 15.13 8.42
N ASP A 86 -10.49 14.57 9.61
CA ASP A 86 -9.31 14.41 10.46
C ASP A 86 -8.23 13.57 9.77
N THR A 87 -8.62 12.45 9.16
CA THR A 87 -7.71 11.59 8.41
C THR A 87 -7.06 12.33 7.23
N VAL A 88 -7.84 13.06 6.44
CA VAL A 88 -7.34 13.81 5.28
C VAL A 88 -6.39 14.94 5.71
N VAL A 89 -6.72 15.65 6.79
CA VAL A 89 -5.88 16.71 7.37
C VAL A 89 -4.59 16.12 7.95
N GLU A 90 -4.65 14.99 8.66
CA GLU A 90 -3.48 14.30 9.21
C GLU A 90 -2.51 13.84 8.12
N ILE A 91 -3.01 13.35 7.00
CA ILE A 91 -2.22 13.02 5.81
C ILE A 91 -1.48 14.27 5.28
N GLY A 92 -2.05 15.46 5.47
CA GLY A 92 -1.45 16.73 5.10
C GLY A 92 -2.16 17.49 3.99
N TYR A 93 -3.38 17.06 3.62
CA TYR A 93 -4.27 17.82 2.75
C TYR A 93 -5.18 18.74 3.59
N ASP A 94 -4.61 19.82 4.06
CA ASP A 94 -5.19 20.79 4.99
C ASP A 94 -5.51 22.16 4.35
N SER A 95 -5.27 22.27 3.03
CA SER A 95 -5.48 23.50 2.25
C SER A 95 -5.74 23.21 0.78
N SER A 96 -6.63 23.97 0.17
CA SER A 96 -6.92 23.93 -1.27
C SER A 96 -5.71 24.20 -2.15
N GLU A 97 -4.69 24.89 -1.65
CA GLU A 97 -3.41 25.10 -2.36
C GLU A 97 -2.65 23.82 -2.62
N LYS A 98 -2.91 22.77 -1.82
CA LYS A 98 -2.33 21.43 -1.99
C LYS A 98 -3.12 20.57 -2.98
N GLY A 99 -4.23 21.11 -3.52
CA GLY A 99 -5.11 20.45 -4.48
C GLY A 99 -6.26 19.68 -3.83
N PHE A 100 -6.23 19.46 -2.53
CA PHE A 100 -7.30 18.84 -1.75
C PHE A 100 -7.30 19.41 -0.32
N ASP A 101 -8.48 19.54 0.29
CA ASP A 101 -8.60 20.12 1.62
C ASP A 101 -9.65 19.37 2.45
N GLY A 102 -9.20 18.63 3.47
CA GLY A 102 -10.05 17.89 4.38
C GLY A 102 -11.03 18.75 5.16
N ASN A 103 -10.70 20.04 5.39
CA ASN A 103 -11.59 20.95 6.11
C ASN A 103 -12.85 21.32 5.31
N THR A 104 -12.73 21.31 3.96
CA THR A 104 -13.76 21.88 3.07
C THR A 104 -14.32 20.89 2.04
N CYS A 105 -13.72 19.71 1.88
CA CYS A 105 -14.19 18.71 0.93
C CYS A 105 -15.63 18.26 1.25
N ALA A 106 -16.39 17.91 0.21
CA ALA A 106 -17.71 17.29 0.39
C ALA A 106 -17.52 15.86 0.92
N VAL A 107 -18.29 15.49 1.94
CA VAL A 107 -18.32 14.13 2.47
C VAL A 107 -19.71 13.56 2.32
N MET A 108 -19.83 12.44 1.62
CA MET A 108 -21.07 11.67 1.52
C MET A 108 -20.90 10.34 2.26
N VAL A 109 -21.98 9.90 2.92
CA VAL A 109 -22.02 8.63 3.64
C VAL A 109 -23.22 7.83 3.12
N ALA A 110 -22.94 6.62 2.62
CA ALA A 110 -23.90 5.67 2.09
C ALA A 110 -23.64 4.30 2.72
N LEU A 111 -23.97 4.16 4.01
CA LEU A 111 -23.74 2.95 4.78
C LEU A 111 -25.06 2.29 5.11
N ASP A 112 -25.15 1.00 4.81
CA ASP A 112 -26.29 0.16 5.11
C ASP A 112 -25.96 -0.86 6.20
N LYS A 113 -27.00 -1.50 6.76
CA LYS A 113 -26.79 -2.69 7.59
C LYS A 113 -26.52 -3.90 6.72
N GLN A 114 -25.65 -4.78 7.20
CA GLN A 114 -25.40 -6.05 6.52
C GLN A 114 -26.71 -6.82 6.25
N SER A 115 -26.84 -7.34 5.03
CA SER A 115 -27.98 -8.19 4.64
C SER A 115 -28.10 -9.38 5.59
N ALA A 116 -29.36 -9.73 5.96
CA ALA A 116 -29.62 -10.91 6.79
C ALA A 116 -29.18 -12.21 6.13
N ASP A 117 -29.19 -12.29 4.82
CA ASP A 117 -28.74 -13.47 4.05
C ASP A 117 -27.23 -13.65 4.14
N ILE A 118 -26.46 -12.55 4.08
CA ILE A 118 -25.01 -12.57 4.27
C ILE A 118 -24.67 -12.88 5.72
N ALA A 119 -25.38 -12.28 6.68
CA ALA A 119 -25.19 -12.54 8.10
C ALA A 119 -25.31 -14.03 8.48
N MET A 120 -26.21 -14.76 7.83
CA MET A 120 -26.34 -16.21 8.03
C MET A 120 -25.09 -17.01 7.66
N GLY A 121 -24.27 -16.50 6.74
CA GLY A 121 -22.99 -17.15 6.35
C GLY A 121 -21.83 -16.78 7.26
N VAL A 122 -21.91 -15.61 7.92
CA VAL A 122 -20.84 -15.07 8.78
C VAL A 122 -21.04 -15.45 10.25
N ASP A 123 -22.29 -15.37 10.73
CA ASP A 123 -22.60 -15.49 12.17
C ASP A 123 -22.53 -16.90 12.71
N LYS A 124 -22.67 -17.94 11.84
CA LYS A 124 -22.50 -19.33 12.23
C LYS A 124 -21.75 -20.14 11.18
N ALA A 125 -20.71 -20.81 11.62
CA ALA A 125 -20.01 -21.80 10.83
C ALA A 125 -20.93 -22.94 10.39
N LEU A 126 -20.63 -23.59 9.28
CA LEU A 126 -21.41 -24.72 8.78
C LEU A 126 -21.43 -25.87 9.79
N GLU A 127 -20.31 -26.13 10.43
CA GLU A 127 -20.11 -27.12 11.46
C GLU A 127 -21.01 -26.87 12.69
N ALA A 128 -21.14 -25.60 13.11
CA ALA A 128 -22.04 -25.22 14.19
C ALA A 128 -23.52 -25.34 13.80
N LYS A 129 -23.85 -25.17 12.50
CA LYS A 129 -25.23 -25.40 11.99
C LYS A 129 -25.58 -26.88 11.91
N GLU A 130 -24.61 -27.75 11.69
CA GLU A 130 -24.76 -29.21 11.61
C GLU A 130 -24.64 -29.90 12.97
N GLY A 131 -24.44 -29.13 14.06
CA GLY A 131 -24.43 -29.66 15.43
C GLY A 131 -23.11 -30.37 15.80
N VAL A 132 -22.03 -30.09 15.09
CA VAL A 132 -20.68 -30.59 15.43
C VAL A 132 -19.99 -29.52 16.30
N ASP A 133 -20.54 -29.33 17.50
CA ASP A 133 -20.11 -28.25 18.41
C ASP A 133 -18.72 -28.48 19.00
N LYS A 134 -17.88 -27.46 18.85
CA LYS A 134 -16.81 -27.10 19.81
C LYS A 134 -17.00 -25.63 20.16
N GLU A 135 -16.89 -25.27 21.41
CA GLU A 135 -17.19 -23.97 22.02
C GLU A 135 -16.53 -22.73 21.34
N ASP A 136 -15.60 -22.92 20.37
CA ASP A 136 -14.84 -21.86 19.69
C ASP A 136 -15.21 -21.67 18.20
N ASP A 137 -16.14 -22.44 17.62
CA ASP A 137 -16.39 -22.50 16.17
C ASP A 137 -17.66 -21.73 15.72
N ASP A 138 -18.11 -20.73 16.48
CA ASP A 138 -19.35 -20.03 16.18
C ASP A 138 -19.28 -19.14 14.91
N LEU A 139 -18.09 -18.72 14.51
CA LEU A 139 -17.93 -17.79 13.37
C LEU A 139 -17.71 -18.52 12.05
N GLY A 140 -18.57 -18.22 11.07
CA GLY A 140 -18.38 -18.69 9.69
C GLY A 140 -17.34 -17.86 8.92
N ALA A 141 -16.77 -18.46 7.87
CA ALA A 141 -15.85 -17.75 6.96
C ALA A 141 -16.53 -16.59 6.19
N GLY A 142 -17.83 -16.67 6.00
CA GLY A 142 -18.67 -15.63 5.40
C GLY A 142 -18.51 -15.44 3.91
N ASP A 143 -17.40 -15.89 3.31
CA ASP A 143 -17.11 -15.75 1.89
C ASP A 143 -16.12 -16.82 1.42
N GLN A 144 -16.09 -17.02 0.10
CA GLN A 144 -15.03 -17.76 -0.59
C GLN A 144 -13.81 -16.86 -0.80
N GLY A 145 -12.62 -17.44 -0.93
CA GLY A 145 -11.44 -16.65 -1.23
C GLY A 145 -10.16 -17.46 -1.34
N MET A 146 -9.11 -16.83 -1.84
CA MET A 146 -7.74 -17.34 -1.83
C MET A 146 -6.84 -16.32 -1.16
N MET A 147 -6.13 -16.72 -0.11
CA MET A 147 -5.22 -15.88 0.64
C MET A 147 -3.81 -16.44 0.55
N PHE A 148 -2.83 -15.55 0.42
CA PHE A 148 -1.44 -15.93 0.24
C PHE A 148 -0.58 -15.34 1.35
N GLY A 149 0.22 -16.21 1.99
CA GLY A 149 1.32 -15.84 2.84
C GLY A 149 2.64 -16.04 2.09
N TYR A 150 3.55 -15.10 2.24
CA TYR A 150 4.89 -15.17 1.68
C TYR A 150 5.90 -14.61 2.66
N ALA A 151 7.08 -15.18 2.69
CA ALA A 151 8.24 -14.69 3.42
C ALA A 151 9.52 -15.07 2.68
N THR A 152 10.55 -14.27 2.85
CA THR A 152 11.90 -14.51 2.33
C THR A 152 12.92 -13.93 3.31
N ASN A 153 14.11 -14.48 3.36
CA ASN A 153 15.19 -13.98 4.20
C ASN A 153 16.03 -12.87 3.57
N GLU A 154 15.50 -12.21 2.55
CA GLU A 154 16.18 -11.11 1.86
C GLU A 154 16.32 -9.85 2.73
N THR A 155 15.40 -9.65 3.69
CA THR A 155 15.39 -8.52 4.62
C THR A 155 15.07 -8.98 6.04
N GLU A 156 15.39 -8.15 7.04
CA GLU A 156 15.06 -8.41 8.46
C GLU A 156 13.56 -8.53 8.71
N GLU A 157 12.75 -7.86 7.88
CA GLU A 157 11.29 -7.93 7.94
C GLU A 157 10.74 -9.20 7.28
N TYR A 158 11.59 -10.05 6.72
CA TYR A 158 11.22 -11.22 5.92
C TYR A 158 10.37 -10.86 4.68
N MET A 159 10.67 -9.72 4.09
CA MET A 159 10.00 -9.21 2.89
C MET A 159 10.94 -9.27 1.68
N PRO A 160 10.38 -9.36 0.44
CA PRO A 160 11.17 -9.19 -0.78
C PRO A 160 11.92 -7.85 -0.75
N TYR A 161 13.20 -7.86 -1.10
CA TYR A 161 14.07 -6.68 -1.00
C TYR A 161 13.52 -5.49 -1.80
N SER A 162 13.03 -5.73 -3.02
CA SER A 162 12.45 -4.67 -3.87
C SER A 162 11.21 -4.02 -3.23
N ALA A 163 10.31 -4.81 -2.64
CA ALA A 163 9.11 -4.31 -1.97
C ALA A 163 9.45 -3.56 -0.68
N ALA A 164 10.30 -4.15 0.16
CA ALA A 164 10.73 -3.53 1.42
C ALA A 164 11.43 -2.19 1.17
N LEU A 165 12.32 -2.12 0.17
CA LEU A 165 13.02 -0.87 -0.15
C LEU A 165 12.08 0.18 -0.74
N ALA A 166 11.14 -0.19 -1.63
CA ALA A 166 10.14 0.73 -2.16
C ALA A 166 9.28 1.32 -1.02
N GLN A 167 8.85 0.49 -0.06
CA GLN A 167 8.11 0.95 1.12
C GLN A 167 8.95 1.85 2.04
N LYS A 168 10.22 1.53 2.28
CA LYS A 168 11.14 2.36 3.06
C LYS A 168 11.35 3.73 2.42
N LEU A 169 11.48 3.79 1.09
CA LEU A 169 11.61 5.05 0.35
C LEU A 169 10.34 5.91 0.43
N SER A 170 9.14 5.33 0.25
CA SER A 170 7.88 6.07 0.36
C SER A 170 7.64 6.58 1.78
N LYS A 171 8.01 5.79 2.79
CA LYS A 171 7.95 6.19 4.20
C LYS A 171 8.93 7.31 4.53
N GLN A 172 10.15 7.28 3.98
CA GLN A 172 11.13 8.35 4.15
C GLN A 172 10.68 9.64 3.46
N LEU A 173 10.08 9.54 2.27
CA LEU A 173 9.51 10.68 1.55
C LEU A 173 8.41 11.37 2.38
N THR A 174 7.52 10.60 2.99
CA THR A 174 6.52 11.10 3.93
C THR A 174 7.16 11.77 5.16
N LYS A 175 8.19 11.12 5.73
CA LYS A 175 8.88 11.64 6.92
C LYS A 175 9.50 13.02 6.67
N VAL A 176 10.31 13.18 5.60
CA VAL A 176 10.98 14.46 5.32
C VAL A 176 10.01 15.58 4.97
N ARG A 177 8.81 15.25 4.49
CA ARG A 177 7.72 16.20 4.31
C ARG A 177 7.12 16.62 5.66
N LYS A 178 6.73 15.64 6.51
CA LYS A 178 6.04 15.91 7.78
C LYS A 178 6.93 16.57 8.84
N ASP A 179 8.21 16.24 8.87
CA ASP A 179 9.16 16.89 9.81
C ASP A 179 9.69 18.25 9.33
N GLY A 180 9.29 18.70 8.14
CA GLY A 180 9.63 19.99 7.58
C GLY A 180 11.00 20.07 6.91
N THR A 181 11.76 18.96 6.83
CA THR A 181 13.06 18.91 6.14
C THR A 181 12.91 19.35 4.68
N LEU A 182 11.85 18.85 4.01
CA LEU A 182 11.48 19.24 2.64
C LEU A 182 10.04 19.79 2.64
N SER A 183 9.85 20.97 3.18
CA SER A 183 8.53 21.59 3.40
C SER A 183 7.73 21.88 2.14
N TYR A 184 8.40 21.93 0.97
CA TYR A 184 7.74 22.11 -0.32
C TYR A 184 7.12 20.84 -0.89
N LEU A 185 7.42 19.66 -0.34
CA LEU A 185 6.78 18.42 -0.75
C LEU A 185 5.31 18.38 -0.31
N ARG A 186 4.49 17.75 -1.14
CA ARG A 186 3.07 17.52 -0.89
C ARG A 186 2.79 16.04 -0.67
N PRO A 187 1.60 15.67 -0.19
CA PRO A 187 1.36 14.31 0.32
C PRO A 187 1.44 13.19 -0.70
N ASP A 188 1.11 13.44 -1.99
CA ASP A 188 1.11 12.39 -3.03
C ASP A 188 2.53 12.06 -3.49
N GLY A 189 2.81 10.77 -3.62
CA GLY A 189 4.10 10.31 -4.12
C GLY A 189 4.12 8.81 -4.39
N LYS A 190 5.07 8.40 -5.23
CA LYS A 190 5.29 7.01 -5.62
C LYS A 190 6.77 6.70 -5.61
N THR A 191 7.09 5.45 -5.28
CA THR A 191 8.45 4.92 -5.34
C THR A 191 8.44 3.58 -6.08
N GLN A 192 9.49 3.30 -6.85
CA GLN A 192 9.66 2.04 -7.52
C GLN A 192 11.13 1.64 -7.45
N VAL A 193 11.37 0.36 -7.23
CA VAL A 193 12.72 -0.20 -7.11
C VAL A 193 12.82 -1.43 -8.01
N THR A 194 13.84 -1.45 -8.86
CA THR A 194 14.23 -2.62 -9.68
C THR A 194 15.52 -3.18 -9.14
N VAL A 195 15.50 -4.46 -8.79
CA VAL A 195 16.60 -5.21 -8.20
C VAL A 195 17.09 -6.24 -9.20
N GLU A 196 18.40 -6.38 -9.34
CA GLU A 196 19.04 -7.47 -10.07
C GLU A 196 19.37 -8.61 -9.10
N TYR A 197 19.02 -9.84 -9.49
CA TYR A 197 19.22 -11.06 -8.71
C TYR A 197 20.20 -12.00 -9.41
N ASP A 198 20.99 -12.73 -8.63
CA ASP A 198 21.85 -13.81 -9.12
C ASP A 198 21.06 -15.10 -9.42
N GLU A 199 21.78 -16.13 -9.82
CA GLU A 199 21.22 -17.46 -10.11
C GLU A 199 20.60 -18.16 -8.89
N ASN A 200 20.97 -17.76 -7.68
CA ASN A 200 20.46 -18.29 -6.41
C ASN A 200 19.29 -17.47 -5.85
N ASN A 201 18.76 -16.52 -6.63
CA ASN A 201 17.73 -15.58 -6.24
C ASN A 201 18.14 -14.60 -5.13
N LYS A 202 19.44 -14.33 -5.00
CA LYS A 202 19.93 -13.35 -4.04
C LYS A 202 20.01 -11.96 -4.69
N PRO A 203 19.52 -10.90 -4.05
CA PRO A 203 19.66 -9.54 -4.55
C PRO A 203 21.13 -9.15 -4.56
N ILE A 204 21.63 -8.62 -5.69
CA ILE A 204 23.05 -8.30 -5.88
C ILE A 204 23.30 -6.82 -6.15
N ARG A 205 22.36 -6.10 -6.77
CA ARG A 205 22.46 -4.66 -7.01
C ARG A 205 21.10 -4.04 -7.33
N LEU A 206 21.03 -2.73 -7.25
CA LEU A 206 19.89 -1.94 -7.72
C LEU A 206 20.10 -1.55 -9.18
N ASP A 207 19.18 -1.94 -10.05
CA ASP A 207 19.21 -1.54 -11.46
C ASP A 207 18.55 -0.17 -11.66
N ALA A 208 17.41 0.08 -10.99
CA ALA A 208 16.73 1.37 -11.08
C ALA A 208 15.99 1.74 -9.79
N ILE A 209 15.97 3.03 -9.50
CA ILE A 209 15.14 3.66 -8.46
C ILE A 209 14.35 4.79 -9.10
N VAL A 210 13.04 4.79 -8.94
CA VAL A 210 12.16 5.87 -9.36
C VAL A 210 11.47 6.47 -8.15
N VAL A 211 11.52 7.79 -8.00
CA VAL A 211 10.78 8.54 -6.98
C VAL A 211 9.99 9.64 -7.66
N SER A 212 8.69 9.66 -7.47
CA SER A 212 7.83 10.76 -7.91
C SER A 212 7.16 11.37 -6.69
N SER A 213 7.24 12.68 -6.54
CA SER A 213 6.63 13.40 -5.42
C SER A 213 5.93 14.65 -5.88
N GLN A 214 4.71 14.83 -5.41
CA GLN A 214 3.97 16.08 -5.52
C GLN A 214 4.72 17.17 -4.76
N HIS A 215 4.74 18.39 -5.32
CA HIS A 215 5.50 19.51 -4.77
C HIS A 215 4.81 20.86 -4.97
N ALA A 216 5.24 21.87 -4.25
CA ALA A 216 4.81 23.26 -4.43
C ALA A 216 5.26 23.81 -5.81
N PRO A 217 4.54 24.81 -6.37
CA PRO A 217 4.81 25.27 -7.73
C PRO A 217 6.11 26.11 -7.88
N ASP A 218 6.66 26.58 -6.80
CA ASP A 218 7.76 27.56 -6.70
C ASP A 218 9.15 26.93 -6.50
N VAL A 219 9.24 25.58 -6.45
CA VAL A 219 10.51 24.85 -6.36
C VAL A 219 10.96 24.35 -7.73
N THR A 220 12.27 24.41 -8.00
CA THR A 220 12.84 23.93 -9.27
C THR A 220 13.01 22.40 -9.30
N GLN A 221 13.02 21.83 -10.50
CA GLN A 221 13.23 20.38 -10.65
C GLN A 221 14.65 19.96 -10.24
N GLU A 222 15.63 20.83 -10.41
CA GLU A 222 17.01 20.61 -9.97
C GLU A 222 17.07 20.48 -8.45
N GLN A 223 16.44 21.41 -7.73
CA GLN A 223 16.36 21.36 -6.26
C GLN A 223 15.67 20.09 -5.76
N ILE A 224 14.54 19.72 -6.39
CA ILE A 224 13.81 18.49 -6.04
C ILE A 224 14.69 17.25 -6.23
N ARG A 225 15.45 17.17 -7.32
CA ARG A 225 16.34 16.03 -7.60
C ARG A 225 17.47 15.92 -6.59
N GLU A 226 18.13 17.04 -6.29
CA GLU A 226 19.22 17.08 -5.30
C GLU A 226 18.73 16.69 -3.91
N ASP A 227 17.61 17.27 -3.48
CA ASP A 227 17.06 17.06 -2.15
C ASP A 227 16.52 15.63 -1.97
N ILE A 228 15.73 15.13 -2.90
CA ILE A 228 15.20 13.75 -2.83
C ILE A 228 16.33 12.73 -2.90
N LYS A 229 17.34 12.98 -3.75
CA LYS A 229 18.52 12.12 -3.76
C LYS A 229 19.17 12.08 -2.38
N LYS A 230 19.46 13.22 -1.78
CA LYS A 230 20.18 13.36 -0.53
C LYS A 230 19.38 12.89 0.69
N TYR A 231 18.14 13.36 0.84
CA TYR A 231 17.36 13.18 2.08
C TYR A 231 16.44 11.95 2.04
N VAL A 232 16.19 11.37 0.87
CA VAL A 232 15.34 10.20 0.71
C VAL A 232 16.14 9.00 0.24
N ILE A 233 16.79 9.07 -0.92
CA ILE A 233 17.47 7.91 -1.51
C ILE A 233 18.73 7.56 -0.73
N ASP A 234 19.67 8.51 -0.61
CA ASP A 234 20.96 8.27 0.05
C ASP A 234 20.82 8.00 1.56
N ALA A 235 19.70 8.42 2.18
CA ALA A 235 19.40 8.15 3.58
C ALA A 235 18.91 6.72 3.85
N ILE A 236 18.39 6.01 2.85
CA ILE A 236 17.74 4.71 3.01
C ILE A 236 18.46 3.60 2.25
N VAL A 237 19.02 3.92 1.09
CA VAL A 237 19.64 2.93 0.19
C VAL A 237 21.03 2.56 0.68
N ASP A 238 21.28 1.25 0.83
CA ASP A 238 22.63 0.75 1.05
C ASP A 238 23.50 1.03 -0.19
N GLN A 239 24.54 1.81 0.00
CA GLN A 239 25.44 2.23 -1.08
C GLN A 239 26.23 1.04 -1.69
N ALA A 240 26.34 -0.09 -0.98
CA ALA A 240 26.92 -1.32 -1.52
C ALA A 240 26.06 -1.94 -2.64
N MET A 241 24.77 -1.60 -2.69
CA MET A 241 23.83 -2.05 -3.73
C MET A 241 23.76 -1.12 -4.95
N VAL A 242 24.51 0.00 -4.93
CA VAL A 242 24.49 1.02 -5.98
C VAL A 242 25.82 1.01 -6.72
N ASP A 243 25.79 1.05 -8.04
CA ASP A 243 26.96 1.16 -8.91
C ASP A 243 26.80 2.24 -9.99
N ALA A 244 27.78 2.33 -10.90
CA ALA A 244 27.77 3.32 -11.98
C ALA A 244 26.64 3.12 -13.00
N ASP A 245 26.07 1.91 -13.08
CA ASP A 245 24.99 1.55 -14.00
C ASP A 245 23.60 1.69 -13.36
N THR A 246 23.53 1.97 -12.04
CA THR A 246 22.26 2.18 -11.33
C THR A 246 21.59 3.46 -11.81
N LYS A 247 20.36 3.35 -12.27
CA LYS A 247 19.56 4.45 -12.80
C LYS A 247 18.70 5.06 -11.70
N ILE A 248 18.82 6.36 -11.49
CA ILE A 248 18.01 7.10 -10.52
C ILE A 248 17.14 8.12 -11.26
N PHE A 249 15.82 7.98 -11.13
CA PHE A 249 14.83 8.85 -11.75
C PHE A 249 14.02 9.56 -10.66
N ILE A 250 14.09 10.89 -10.63
CA ILE A 250 13.34 11.71 -9.68
C ILE A 250 12.47 12.67 -10.49
N ASN A 251 11.15 12.58 -10.27
CA ASN A 251 10.13 13.29 -11.07
C ASN A 251 10.44 13.23 -12.58
N PRO A 252 10.57 12.04 -13.18
CA PRO A 252 11.02 11.89 -14.56
C PRO A 252 10.09 12.56 -15.58
N THR A 253 8.82 12.72 -15.25
CA THR A 253 7.82 13.41 -16.08
C THR A 253 7.86 14.94 -15.92
N GLY A 254 8.71 15.45 -15.02
CA GLY A 254 8.85 16.87 -14.74
C GLY A 254 7.94 17.36 -13.61
N ARG A 255 7.16 18.42 -13.87
CA ARG A 255 6.35 19.11 -12.87
C ARG A 255 5.21 18.22 -12.35
N PHE A 256 5.14 18.02 -11.00
CA PHE A 256 4.08 17.28 -10.33
C PHE A 256 3.45 18.13 -9.20
N VAL A 257 2.76 19.19 -9.57
CA VAL A 257 2.05 20.10 -8.64
C VAL A 257 0.62 19.66 -8.42
N ILE A 258 -0.08 19.24 -9.50
CA ILE A 258 -1.41 18.67 -9.41
C ILE A 258 -1.26 17.17 -9.08
N GLY A 259 -1.76 16.77 -7.93
CA GLY A 259 -1.69 15.40 -7.42
C GLY A 259 -2.77 15.17 -6.37
N GLY A 260 -2.72 14.00 -5.71
CA GLY A 260 -3.76 13.56 -4.81
C GLY A 260 -5.11 13.43 -5.51
N PRO A 261 -6.24 13.55 -4.79
CA PRO A 261 -7.59 13.44 -5.36
C PRO A 261 -7.92 14.44 -6.47
N ASN A 262 -7.17 15.54 -6.57
CA ASN A 262 -7.31 16.48 -7.67
C ASN A 262 -6.64 16.02 -8.98
N GLY A 263 -5.70 15.09 -8.88
CA GLY A 263 -4.99 14.53 -10.03
C GLY A 263 -5.59 13.23 -10.53
N ASP A 264 -6.04 12.39 -9.62
CA ASP A 264 -6.62 11.07 -9.92
C ASP A 264 -7.61 10.65 -8.84
N SER A 265 -8.59 9.84 -9.21
CA SER A 265 -9.56 9.27 -8.26
C SER A 265 -8.91 8.15 -7.45
N GLY A 266 -9.36 7.99 -6.20
CA GLY A 266 -8.95 6.90 -5.31
C GLY A 266 -10.12 6.00 -4.93
N LEU A 267 -9.79 4.73 -4.66
CA LEU A 267 -10.71 3.75 -4.08
C LEU A 267 -9.96 2.84 -3.08
N THR A 268 -10.66 2.43 -2.02
CA THR A 268 -10.19 1.40 -1.11
C THR A 268 -9.88 0.11 -1.88
N GLY A 269 -8.74 -0.52 -1.55
CA GLY A 269 -8.37 -1.81 -2.12
C GLY A 269 -7.78 -1.78 -3.53
N ARG A 270 -7.30 -0.64 -4.01
CA ARG A 270 -6.62 -0.54 -5.31
C ARG A 270 -5.09 -0.54 -5.22
N LYS A 271 -4.52 -0.70 -4.03
CA LYS A 271 -3.06 -0.84 -3.80
C LYS A 271 -2.70 -2.15 -3.08
N ILE A 272 -3.47 -3.22 -3.36
CA ILE A 272 -3.35 -4.51 -2.70
C ILE A 272 -1.99 -5.19 -2.89
N ILE A 273 -1.28 -4.93 -3.97
CA ILE A 273 0.06 -5.45 -4.22
C ILE A 273 1.12 -4.68 -3.40
N VAL A 274 0.93 -3.37 -3.22
CA VAL A 274 1.74 -2.54 -2.29
C VAL A 274 1.53 -3.00 -0.85
N ASP A 275 0.30 -3.34 -0.49
CA ASP A 275 -0.08 -3.79 0.86
C ASP A 275 0.48 -5.17 1.22
N THR A 276 0.92 -5.95 0.24
CA THR A 276 1.37 -7.32 0.41
C THR A 276 2.85 -7.48 0.05
N TYR A 277 3.20 -8.09 -1.06
CA TYR A 277 4.58 -8.55 -1.33
C TYR A 277 5.20 -7.92 -2.58
N GLY A 278 4.65 -6.82 -3.09
CA GLY A 278 5.20 -6.09 -4.23
C GLY A 278 5.27 -6.91 -5.53
N GLY A 279 4.41 -7.93 -5.66
CA GLY A 279 4.36 -8.81 -6.84
C GLY A 279 5.23 -10.08 -6.73
N ALA A 280 6.01 -10.25 -5.66
CA ALA A 280 6.82 -11.46 -5.46
C ALA A 280 5.98 -12.71 -5.18
N ALA A 281 4.78 -12.54 -4.62
CA ALA A 281 3.81 -13.61 -4.41
C ALA A 281 2.50 -13.31 -5.13
N ARG A 282 1.68 -14.34 -5.30
CA ARG A 282 0.32 -14.19 -5.82
C ARG A 282 -0.56 -13.46 -4.82
N HIS A 283 -1.67 -12.94 -5.30
CA HIS A 283 -2.69 -12.25 -4.50
C HIS A 283 -4.07 -12.81 -4.82
N GLY A 284 -4.93 -12.95 -3.82
CA GLY A 284 -6.28 -13.47 -3.99
C GLY A 284 -7.30 -12.42 -4.47
N GLY A 285 -6.95 -11.13 -4.42
CA GLY A 285 -7.79 -10.02 -4.87
C GLY A 285 -8.47 -9.23 -3.76
N GLY A 286 -8.56 -9.76 -2.53
CA GLY A 286 -9.22 -9.09 -1.41
C GLY A 286 -8.40 -7.94 -0.81
N ALA A 287 -9.04 -6.80 -0.59
CA ALA A 287 -8.46 -5.68 0.16
C ALA A 287 -8.46 -5.96 1.66
N PHE A 288 -7.55 -5.33 2.40
CA PHE A 288 -7.49 -5.40 3.87
C PHE A 288 -8.27 -4.28 4.53
N SER A 289 -8.07 -3.04 4.04
CA SER A 289 -8.60 -1.83 4.65
C SER A 289 -10.13 -1.84 4.76
N GLY A 290 -10.64 -1.34 5.88
CA GLY A 290 -12.07 -1.22 6.14
C GLY A 290 -12.79 -2.52 6.50
N LYS A 291 -12.06 -3.64 6.64
CA LYS A 291 -12.63 -4.96 6.95
C LYS A 291 -12.32 -5.37 8.39
N ASP A 292 -13.34 -5.75 9.14
CA ASP A 292 -13.20 -6.31 10.48
C ASP A 292 -12.54 -7.72 10.46
N CYS A 293 -12.13 -8.22 11.64
CA CYS A 293 -11.39 -9.47 11.77
C CYS A 293 -12.15 -10.74 11.34
N THR A 294 -13.46 -10.66 11.13
CA THR A 294 -14.26 -11.79 10.60
C THR A 294 -14.16 -11.92 9.08
N LYS A 295 -13.64 -10.92 8.40
CA LYS A 295 -13.43 -10.95 6.94
C LYS A 295 -12.13 -11.70 6.64
N VAL A 296 -12.26 -12.88 6.03
CA VAL A 296 -11.14 -13.78 5.74
C VAL A 296 -10.10 -13.20 4.79
N ASP A 297 -10.48 -12.29 3.90
CA ASP A 297 -9.55 -11.56 3.05
C ASP A 297 -8.43 -10.90 3.87
N ARG A 298 -8.74 -10.38 5.05
CA ARG A 298 -7.79 -9.75 5.96
C ARG A 298 -7.20 -10.74 6.95
N SER A 299 -8.02 -11.40 7.74
CA SER A 299 -7.58 -12.27 8.84
C SER A 299 -6.81 -13.49 8.36
N ALA A 300 -7.28 -14.19 7.32
CA ALA A 300 -6.62 -15.37 6.80
C ALA A 300 -5.35 -15.02 6.00
N ALA A 301 -5.28 -13.85 5.35
CA ALA A 301 -4.04 -13.35 4.75
C ALA A 301 -2.97 -13.09 5.83
N TYR A 302 -3.35 -12.52 6.97
CA TYR A 302 -2.43 -12.31 8.11
C TYR A 302 -1.98 -13.64 8.73
N ALA A 303 -2.90 -14.59 8.89
CA ALA A 303 -2.56 -15.94 9.38
C ALA A 303 -1.61 -16.67 8.41
N ALA A 304 -1.85 -16.59 7.11
CA ALA A 304 -0.96 -17.14 6.10
C ALA A 304 0.43 -16.49 6.11
N ARG A 305 0.51 -15.18 6.29
CA ARG A 305 1.77 -14.44 6.49
C ARG A 305 2.50 -14.90 7.76
N TYR A 306 1.76 -15.05 8.87
CA TYR A 306 2.31 -15.56 10.12
C TYR A 306 2.93 -16.95 9.94
N ALA A 307 2.21 -17.87 9.29
CA ALA A 307 2.71 -19.21 8.99
C ALA A 307 3.99 -19.15 8.13
N ALA A 308 3.98 -18.36 7.04
CA ALA A 308 5.14 -18.23 6.15
C ALA A 308 6.38 -17.70 6.88
N LYS A 309 6.23 -16.70 7.76
CA LYS A 309 7.34 -16.15 8.57
C LYS A 309 7.94 -17.16 9.55
N ASN A 310 7.16 -18.12 10.02
CA ASN A 310 7.65 -19.14 10.96
C ASN A 310 8.32 -20.33 10.26
N VAL A 311 8.23 -20.39 8.92
CA VAL A 311 8.90 -21.42 8.10
C VAL A 311 10.27 -20.95 7.62
N VAL A 312 10.43 -19.65 7.32
CA VAL A 312 11.68 -19.03 6.84
C VAL A 312 12.62 -18.69 7.99
#